data_52ad291c79a4ffeb7033e03d2773c16f
#
_entry.id   52ad291c79a4ffeb7033e03d2773c16f
#
_cell.length_a   1.000
_cell.length_b   1.000
_cell.length_c   1.000
_cell.angle_alpha   90.00
_cell.angle_beta   90.00
_cell.angle_gamma   90.00
#
_symmetry.space_group_name_H-M   'P 1'
#
loop_
_entity.id
_entity.type
_entity.pdbx_description
1 polymer ?
#
loop_
_entity_poly.entity_id
_entity_poly.type
_entity_poly.pdbx_seq_one_letter_code
_entity_poly.pdbx_strand_id
1 'polypeptide(L)'
;MYHNIKIENISPSVAKELLSTVPDYQRKIKAGYVLKLAAEMAKGAWRLSPDALVKMNGALVNGQHRLSALVRVGRQFPFIVLTTKDEGIYGITDQGVKRTIADIIHVPHGGIISSAAKLVVEYKKGLITPHGRTWNSVNICTNSDIVDYANKNMEELSESAALTSRLYGKTPVLSKRMAAALIEIGRNKNKQKAVLFVTRLYEGGGENDAAYDMRERLIKNSASNSKLNQSYMFGLLIKSMKSYFNGTRTGVLKITDGEKFPTFD
;
A
#
# COMPACT_ATOMS: atom_id res chain seq x y z
N MET A 1 4.94 39.40 -15.66
CA MET A 1 4.59 38.49 -14.55
C MET A 1 5.92 38.04 -13.88
N TYR A 2 6.05 38.23 -12.57
CA TYR A 2 7.30 37.88 -11.88
C TYR A 2 7.23 36.43 -11.40
N HIS A 3 8.11 35.60 -11.92
CA HIS A 3 8.30 34.21 -11.45
C HIS A 3 9.79 34.03 -11.14
N ASN A 4 10.09 33.54 -9.95
CA ASN A 4 11.46 33.20 -9.54
C ASN A 4 11.48 31.73 -9.11
N ILE A 5 12.35 30.94 -9.74
CA ILE A 5 12.53 29.53 -9.44
C ILE A 5 13.94 29.29 -8.94
N LYS A 6 14.08 28.67 -7.78
CA LYS A 6 15.37 28.33 -7.16
C LYS A 6 15.33 26.92 -6.59
N ILE A 7 16.51 26.28 -6.51
CA ILE A 7 16.69 25.08 -5.70
C ILE A 7 17.25 25.55 -4.34
N GLU A 8 16.54 25.22 -3.29
CA GLU A 8 16.90 25.63 -1.92
C GLU A 8 16.92 24.40 -1.00
N ASN A 9 17.94 24.34 -0.12
CA ASN A 9 17.96 23.39 0.98
C ASN A 9 17.15 23.96 2.14
N ILE A 10 15.96 23.42 2.35
CA ILE A 10 15.04 23.87 3.38
C ILE A 10 15.37 23.19 4.72
N SER A 11 15.67 23.96 5.74
CA SER A 11 15.86 23.48 7.12
C SER A 11 14.51 23.32 7.85
N PRO A 12 14.47 22.58 8.98
CA PRO A 12 13.25 22.46 9.79
C PRO A 12 12.72 23.81 10.31
N SER A 13 13.60 24.78 10.60
CA SER A 13 13.21 26.13 11.02
C SER A 13 12.54 26.91 9.89
N VAL A 14 13.14 26.93 8.70
CA VAL A 14 12.57 27.55 7.51
C VAL A 14 11.25 26.88 7.11
N ALA A 15 11.16 25.55 7.22
CA ALA A 15 9.93 24.85 6.95
C ALA A 15 8.78 25.24 7.89
N LYS A 16 9.05 25.43 9.18
CA LYS A 16 8.05 25.93 10.16
C LYS A 16 7.60 27.34 9.82
N GLU A 17 8.52 28.21 9.46
CA GLU A 17 8.22 29.59 9.02
C GLU A 17 7.31 29.57 7.77
N LEU A 18 7.68 28.79 6.75
CA LEU A 18 6.83 28.65 5.54
C LEU A 18 5.44 28.07 5.85
N LEU A 19 5.36 27.10 6.76
CA LEU A 19 4.08 26.53 7.18
C LEU A 19 3.19 27.52 7.92
N SER A 20 3.75 28.51 8.61
CA SER A 20 2.96 29.57 9.26
C SER A 20 2.31 30.55 8.26
N THR A 21 2.77 30.54 7.01
CA THR A 21 2.22 31.38 5.94
C THR A 21 1.15 30.67 5.10
N VAL A 22 0.77 29.43 5.46
CA VAL A 22 -0.28 28.67 4.73
C VAL A 22 -1.63 29.37 4.90
N PRO A 23 -2.34 29.70 3.81
CA PRO A 23 -3.65 30.33 3.91
C PRO A 23 -4.73 29.41 4.50
N ASP A 24 -5.73 29.99 5.17
CA ASP A 24 -6.82 29.23 5.82
C ASP A 24 -7.68 28.42 4.84
N TYR A 25 -7.77 28.86 3.58
CA TYR A 25 -8.51 28.14 2.54
C TYR A 25 -7.79 26.91 1.99
N GLN A 26 -6.56 26.63 2.43
CA GLN A 26 -5.83 25.43 2.01
C GLN A 26 -6.47 24.15 2.53
N ARG A 27 -6.35 23.08 1.73
CA ARG A 27 -6.80 21.74 2.14
C ARG A 27 -6.15 21.30 3.44
N LYS A 28 -6.91 20.62 4.29
CA LYS A 28 -6.42 20.11 5.57
C LYS A 28 -5.27 19.12 5.37
N ILE A 29 -4.29 19.17 6.28
CA ILE A 29 -3.15 18.24 6.31
C ILE A 29 -3.66 16.83 6.59
N LYS A 30 -3.25 15.88 5.76
CA LYS A 30 -3.49 14.45 5.95
C LYS A 30 -2.33 13.81 6.72
N ALA A 31 -2.49 13.59 8.01
CA ALA A 31 -1.45 13.09 8.89
C ALA A 31 -0.79 11.79 8.38
N GLY A 32 -1.58 10.83 7.90
CA GLY A 32 -1.06 9.58 7.33
C GLY A 32 -0.18 9.80 6.08
N TYR A 33 -0.45 10.83 5.27
CA TYR A 33 0.39 11.16 4.13
C TYR A 33 1.70 11.84 4.56
N VAL A 34 1.65 12.71 5.58
CA VAL A 34 2.86 13.30 6.19
C VAL A 34 3.77 12.22 6.76
N LEU A 35 3.20 11.21 7.45
CA LEU A 35 3.98 10.08 7.97
C LEU A 35 4.68 9.28 6.87
N LYS A 36 4.03 9.03 5.75
CA LYS A 36 4.64 8.34 4.60
C LYS A 36 5.80 9.13 4.02
N LEU A 37 5.62 10.42 3.79
CA LEU A 37 6.68 11.28 3.28
C LEU A 37 7.86 11.37 4.27
N ALA A 38 7.58 11.49 5.56
CA ALA A 38 8.61 11.50 6.60
C ALA A 38 9.41 10.18 6.62
N ALA A 39 8.73 9.04 6.47
CA ALA A 39 9.40 7.73 6.41
C ALA A 39 10.29 7.60 5.17
N GLU A 40 9.85 8.09 4.00
CA GLU A 40 10.68 8.14 2.77
C GLU A 40 11.91 9.04 2.96
N MET A 41 11.72 10.23 3.53
CA MET A 41 12.81 11.15 3.84
C MET A 41 13.82 10.53 4.82
N ALA A 42 13.33 9.89 5.88
CA ALA A 42 14.18 9.27 6.91
C ALA A 42 15.06 8.14 6.35
N LYS A 43 14.53 7.35 5.41
CA LYS A 43 15.27 6.27 4.73
C LYS A 43 16.27 6.75 3.68
N GLY A 44 16.36 8.07 3.41
CA GLY A 44 17.20 8.59 2.33
C GLY A 44 16.63 8.37 0.92
N ALA A 45 15.35 7.99 0.81
CA ALA A 45 14.65 7.82 -0.48
C ALA A 45 14.18 9.16 -1.08
N TRP A 46 14.31 10.27 -0.37
CA TRP A 46 13.98 11.59 -0.88
C TRP A 46 14.86 11.97 -2.07
N ARG A 47 14.23 12.46 -3.13
CA ARG A 47 14.90 13.03 -4.30
C ARG A 47 14.36 14.43 -4.55
N LEU A 48 15.16 15.28 -5.17
CA LEU A 48 14.69 16.57 -5.65
C LEU A 48 13.54 16.32 -6.65
N SER A 49 12.32 16.70 -6.24
CA SER A 49 11.13 16.51 -7.05
C SER A 49 10.91 17.72 -7.96
N PRO A 50 10.43 17.54 -9.20
CA PRO A 50 9.98 18.65 -10.04
C PRO A 50 8.75 19.38 -9.46
N ASP A 51 8.04 18.78 -8.50
CA ASP A 51 6.92 19.41 -7.81
C ASP A 51 7.44 20.52 -6.88
N ALA A 52 7.37 21.78 -7.34
CA ALA A 52 7.86 22.91 -6.57
C ALA A 52 7.07 23.17 -5.27
N LEU A 53 7.74 23.71 -4.27
CA LEU A 53 7.08 24.49 -3.24
C LEU A 53 6.64 25.81 -3.91
N VAL A 54 5.38 26.18 -3.77
CA VAL A 54 4.89 27.42 -4.41
C VAL A 54 4.57 28.46 -3.34
N LYS A 55 5.24 29.62 -3.45
CA LYS A 55 5.00 30.82 -2.65
C LYS A 55 4.31 31.85 -3.52
N MET A 56 3.08 32.20 -3.20
CA MET A 56 2.28 33.20 -3.90
C MET A 56 2.03 34.39 -2.98
N ASN A 57 2.50 35.57 -3.36
CA ASN A 57 2.40 36.79 -2.53
C ASN A 57 2.93 36.59 -1.09
N GLY A 58 3.99 35.78 -0.92
CA GLY A 58 4.57 35.44 0.39
C GLY A 58 3.93 34.23 1.08
N ALA A 59 2.73 33.82 0.72
CA ALA A 59 2.02 32.68 1.32
C ALA A 59 2.41 31.34 0.64
N LEU A 60 2.52 30.27 1.44
CA LEU A 60 2.78 28.92 0.93
C LEU A 60 1.47 28.30 0.38
N VAL A 61 1.33 28.19 -0.93
CA VAL A 61 0.16 27.63 -1.58
C VAL A 61 0.35 26.21 -2.11
N ASN A 62 1.57 25.67 -2.11
CA ASN A 62 1.84 24.25 -2.38
C ASN A 62 3.03 23.75 -1.56
N GLY A 63 2.96 22.50 -1.10
CA GLY A 63 4.06 21.80 -0.43
C GLY A 63 3.89 21.60 1.07
N GLN A 64 2.77 22.02 1.68
CA GLN A 64 2.53 21.90 3.12
C GLN A 64 2.79 20.50 3.70
N HIS A 65 2.37 19.42 3.02
CA HIS A 65 2.60 18.05 3.48
C HIS A 65 4.09 17.67 3.47
N ARG A 66 4.83 18.11 2.45
CA ARG A 66 6.28 17.86 2.31
C ARG A 66 7.08 18.60 3.37
N LEU A 67 6.74 19.84 3.64
CA LEU A 67 7.38 20.63 4.70
C LEU A 67 7.02 20.09 6.10
N SER A 68 5.76 19.69 6.32
CA SER A 68 5.37 19.03 7.57
C SER A 68 6.15 17.73 7.82
N ALA A 69 6.38 16.95 6.75
CA ALA A 69 7.21 15.76 6.83
C ALA A 69 8.67 16.08 7.16
N LEU A 70 9.24 17.10 6.51
CA LEU A 70 10.60 17.59 6.79
C LEU A 70 10.77 18.02 8.25
N VAL A 71 9.83 18.82 8.79
CA VAL A 71 9.84 19.23 10.20
C VAL A 71 9.87 18.03 11.13
N ARG A 72 9.08 16.99 10.79
CA ARG A 72 9.02 15.77 11.58
C ARG A 72 10.33 14.97 11.56
N VAL A 73 11.01 14.93 10.41
CA VAL A 73 12.31 14.24 10.25
C VAL A 73 13.45 14.99 10.91
N GLY A 74 13.35 16.32 11.04
CA GLY A 74 14.34 17.16 11.71
C GLY A 74 15.63 17.38 10.91
N ARG A 75 15.64 17.12 9.59
CA ARG A 75 16.80 17.31 8.71
C ARG A 75 16.44 18.20 7.54
N GLN A 76 17.44 18.85 6.93
CA GLN A 76 17.26 19.66 5.73
C GLN A 76 17.19 18.79 4.48
N PHE A 77 16.40 19.25 3.49
CA PHE A 77 16.24 18.61 2.19
C PHE A 77 16.17 19.64 1.07
N PRO A 78 16.62 19.27 -0.16
CA PRO A 78 16.51 20.15 -1.32
C PRO A 78 15.07 20.17 -1.86
N PHE A 79 14.63 21.37 -2.25
CA PHE A 79 13.36 21.63 -2.92
C PHE A 79 13.52 22.63 -4.05
N ILE A 80 12.70 22.48 -5.10
CA ILE A 80 12.45 23.56 -6.04
C ILE A 80 11.45 24.52 -5.38
N VAL A 81 11.78 25.79 -5.32
CA VAL A 81 10.92 26.86 -4.78
C VAL A 81 10.54 27.82 -5.89
N LEU A 82 9.24 27.91 -6.18
CA LEU A 82 8.67 28.90 -7.09
C LEU A 82 8.06 30.03 -6.26
N THR A 83 8.55 31.25 -6.47
CA THR A 83 7.96 32.46 -5.90
C THR A 83 7.30 33.25 -7.01
N THR A 84 6.03 33.63 -6.82
CA THR A 84 5.22 34.34 -7.83
C THR A 84 4.24 35.32 -7.20
N LYS A 85 3.80 36.31 -8.00
CA LYS A 85 2.67 37.18 -7.68
C LYS A 85 1.40 36.83 -8.51
N ASP A 86 1.48 35.75 -9.30
CA ASP A 86 0.36 35.29 -10.12
C ASP A 86 -0.63 34.49 -9.27
N GLU A 87 -1.80 35.07 -9.02
CA GLU A 87 -2.86 34.45 -8.22
C GLU A 87 -3.52 33.24 -8.94
N GLY A 88 -3.47 33.22 -10.28
CA GLY A 88 -3.96 32.11 -11.08
C GLY A 88 -3.22 30.80 -10.85
N ILE A 89 -1.97 30.85 -10.33
CA ILE A 89 -1.14 29.67 -10.08
C ILE A 89 -1.82 28.68 -9.11
N TYR A 90 -2.61 29.16 -8.16
CA TYR A 90 -3.29 28.30 -7.20
C TYR A 90 -4.26 27.33 -7.87
N GLY A 91 -5.02 27.81 -8.86
CA GLY A 91 -6.03 27.01 -9.57
C GLY A 91 -5.46 25.89 -10.45
N ILE A 92 -4.20 26.02 -10.89
CA ILE A 92 -3.53 25.04 -11.77
C ILE A 92 -2.53 24.14 -11.03
N THR A 93 -2.22 24.48 -9.77
CA THR A 93 -1.29 23.72 -8.97
C THR A 93 -1.89 22.35 -8.58
N ASP A 94 -1.11 21.28 -8.67
CA ASP A 94 -1.48 19.92 -8.22
C ASP A 94 -2.64 19.25 -9.02
N GLN A 95 -2.95 19.71 -10.23
CA GLN A 95 -4.00 19.11 -11.09
C GLN A 95 -3.52 17.87 -11.88
N GLY A 96 -2.24 17.52 -11.79
CA GLY A 96 -1.67 16.36 -12.50
C GLY A 96 -2.16 15.03 -11.97
N VAL A 97 -2.34 14.06 -12.87
CA VAL A 97 -2.62 12.66 -12.51
C VAL A 97 -1.37 12.05 -11.86
N LYS A 98 -1.52 11.58 -10.63
CA LYS A 98 -0.41 10.95 -9.90
C LYS A 98 -0.09 9.58 -10.48
N ARG A 99 1.19 9.32 -10.75
CA ARG A 99 1.65 7.98 -11.14
C ARG A 99 1.35 6.98 -10.03
N THR A 100 0.78 5.85 -10.41
CA THR A 100 0.61 4.69 -9.52
C THR A 100 1.90 3.87 -9.45
N ILE A 101 2.00 2.97 -8.49
CA ILE A 101 3.14 2.04 -8.43
C ILE A 101 3.16 1.14 -9.68
N ALA A 102 1.99 0.76 -10.21
CA ALA A 102 1.90 0.00 -11.46
C ALA A 102 2.54 0.74 -12.63
N ASP A 103 2.38 2.08 -12.70
CA ASP A 103 3.02 2.92 -13.73
C ASP A 103 4.54 3.02 -13.55
N ILE A 104 5.05 2.77 -12.34
CA ILE A 104 6.49 2.82 -12.05
C ILE A 104 7.17 1.52 -12.44
N ILE A 105 6.54 0.37 -12.19
CA ILE A 105 7.14 -0.95 -12.46
C ILE A 105 7.02 -1.41 -13.92
N HIS A 106 6.14 -0.79 -14.72
CA HIS A 106 6.01 -0.97 -16.18
C HIS A 106 5.98 -2.43 -16.69
N VAL A 107 5.23 -3.30 -16.02
CA VAL A 107 5.14 -4.72 -16.40
C VAL A 107 3.70 -5.16 -16.64
N PRO A 108 3.45 -6.24 -17.41
CA PRO A 108 2.14 -6.86 -17.51
C PRO A 108 1.57 -7.18 -16.13
N HIS A 109 0.26 -6.99 -15.94
CA HIS A 109 -0.41 -7.16 -14.64
C HIS A 109 0.11 -6.24 -13.52
N GLY A 110 0.78 -5.13 -13.81
CA GLY A 110 1.39 -4.22 -12.83
C GLY A 110 0.47 -3.79 -11.69
N GLY A 111 -0.84 -3.63 -11.97
CA GLY A 111 -1.85 -3.33 -10.95
C GLY A 111 -2.06 -4.47 -9.94
N ILE A 112 -1.97 -5.73 -10.37
CA ILE A 112 -2.06 -6.89 -9.47
C ILE A 112 -0.77 -7.02 -8.69
N ILE A 113 0.38 -6.93 -9.37
CA ILE A 113 1.72 -7.03 -8.78
C ILE A 113 1.90 -5.97 -7.69
N SER A 114 1.66 -4.70 -7.99
CA SER A 114 1.80 -3.61 -7.01
C SER A 114 0.86 -3.75 -5.81
N SER A 115 -0.38 -4.20 -6.04
CA SER A 115 -1.37 -4.41 -4.98
C SER A 115 -1.06 -5.63 -4.12
N ALA A 116 -0.56 -6.72 -4.71
CA ALA A 116 -0.11 -7.91 -4.00
C ALA A 116 1.17 -7.61 -3.20
N ALA A 117 2.18 -6.99 -3.81
CA ALA A 117 3.40 -6.55 -3.14
C ALA A 117 3.09 -5.68 -1.92
N LYS A 118 2.19 -4.70 -2.07
CA LYS A 118 1.73 -3.88 -0.95
C LYS A 118 1.15 -4.72 0.18
N LEU A 119 0.26 -5.66 -0.14
CA LEU A 119 -0.39 -6.52 0.86
C LEU A 119 0.62 -7.40 1.59
N VAL A 120 1.61 -7.95 0.87
CA VAL A 120 2.69 -8.75 1.46
C VAL A 120 3.61 -7.90 2.35
N VAL A 121 3.98 -6.69 1.92
CA VAL A 121 4.80 -5.78 2.73
C VAL A 121 4.05 -5.36 4.00
N GLU A 122 2.76 -4.98 3.89
CA GLU A 122 1.92 -4.65 5.04
C GLU A 122 1.81 -5.84 6.02
N TYR A 123 1.66 -7.05 5.50
CA TYR A 123 1.61 -8.28 6.27
C TYR A 123 2.94 -8.55 7.01
N LYS A 124 4.06 -8.54 6.30
CA LYS A 124 5.40 -8.76 6.88
C LYS A 124 5.78 -7.71 7.93
N LYS A 125 5.28 -6.50 7.80
CA LYS A 125 5.46 -5.41 8.78
C LYS A 125 4.48 -5.46 9.95
N GLY A 126 3.54 -6.41 9.99
CA GLY A 126 2.52 -6.49 11.04
C GLY A 126 1.54 -5.31 11.04
N LEU A 127 1.29 -4.70 9.88
CA LEU A 127 0.41 -3.53 9.76
C LEU A 127 -1.06 -3.89 9.53
N ILE A 128 -1.37 -5.18 9.38
CA ILE A 128 -2.74 -5.66 9.15
C ILE A 128 -3.32 -6.16 10.48
N THR A 129 -4.54 -5.72 10.76
CA THR A 129 -5.35 -6.21 11.88
C THR A 129 -6.67 -6.77 11.35
N PRO A 130 -7.42 -7.56 12.13
CA PRO A 130 -8.74 -8.03 11.70
C PRO A 130 -9.71 -6.90 11.35
N HIS A 131 -9.55 -5.72 11.95
CA HIS A 131 -10.43 -4.56 11.75
C HIS A 131 -9.95 -3.60 10.65
N GLY A 132 -8.72 -3.78 10.13
CA GLY A 132 -8.16 -2.90 9.11
C GLY A 132 -6.65 -2.87 9.11
N ARG A 133 -6.08 -1.66 8.97
CA ARG A 133 -4.65 -1.43 8.98
C ARG A 133 -4.27 -0.49 10.11
N THR A 134 -3.16 -0.80 10.74
CA THR A 134 -2.51 0.08 11.71
C THR A 134 -1.23 0.65 11.12
N TRP A 135 -0.91 1.87 11.47
CA TRP A 135 0.39 2.49 11.22
C TRP A 135 0.70 3.48 12.33
N ASN A 136 1.97 3.67 12.57
CA ASN A 136 2.48 4.68 13.48
C ASN A 136 3.66 5.40 12.83
N SER A 137 4.29 6.32 13.55
CA SER A 137 5.41 7.10 13.03
C SER A 137 6.67 6.30 12.68
N VAL A 138 6.78 5.10 13.20
CA VAL A 138 7.95 4.22 13.03
C VAL A 138 7.66 3.09 12.07
N ASN A 139 6.45 2.52 12.10
CA ASN A 139 6.06 1.36 11.29
C ASN A 139 4.97 1.74 10.30
N ILE A 140 5.36 1.95 9.05
CA ILE A 140 4.49 2.34 7.94
C ILE A 140 4.95 1.66 6.65
N CYS A 141 4.01 1.39 5.73
CA CYS A 141 4.30 0.92 4.38
C CYS A 141 4.40 2.11 3.42
N THR A 142 5.59 2.34 2.89
CA THR A 142 5.88 3.42 1.93
C THR A 142 5.80 2.92 0.48
N ASN A 143 5.79 3.84 -0.48
CA ASN A 143 5.83 3.46 -1.89
C ASN A 143 7.17 2.82 -2.26
N SER A 144 8.28 3.30 -1.70
CA SER A 144 9.59 2.68 -1.90
C SER A 144 9.62 1.24 -1.41
N ASP A 145 9.07 0.94 -0.22
CA ASP A 145 8.99 -0.44 0.27
C ASP A 145 8.27 -1.37 -0.71
N ILE A 146 7.20 -0.88 -1.35
CA ILE A 146 6.41 -1.69 -2.29
C ILE A 146 7.18 -1.89 -3.60
N VAL A 147 7.80 -0.83 -4.13
CA VAL A 147 8.61 -0.90 -5.36
C VAL A 147 9.82 -1.81 -5.15
N ASP A 148 10.54 -1.65 -4.03
CA ASP A 148 11.70 -2.47 -3.71
C ASP A 148 11.32 -3.96 -3.58
N TYR A 149 10.21 -4.24 -2.88
CA TYR A 149 9.68 -5.60 -2.79
C TYR A 149 9.29 -6.16 -4.15
N ALA A 150 8.57 -5.38 -4.96
CA ALA A 150 8.13 -5.80 -6.29
C ALA A 150 9.32 -6.09 -7.20
N ASN A 151 10.33 -5.21 -7.23
CA ASN A 151 11.52 -5.39 -8.06
C ASN A 151 12.32 -6.63 -7.64
N LYS A 152 12.47 -6.85 -6.32
CA LYS A 152 13.21 -8.01 -5.78
C LYS A 152 12.53 -9.35 -6.08
N ASN A 153 11.21 -9.37 -6.23
CA ASN A 153 10.41 -10.59 -6.42
C ASN A 153 9.58 -10.51 -7.72
N MET A 154 10.13 -9.84 -8.76
CA MET A 154 9.36 -9.51 -9.96
C MET A 154 8.91 -10.74 -10.74
N GLU A 155 9.80 -11.71 -10.93
CA GLU A 155 9.51 -12.93 -11.67
C GLU A 155 8.35 -13.69 -11.02
N GLU A 156 8.45 -13.90 -9.76
CA GLU A 156 7.48 -14.65 -8.98
C GLU A 156 6.12 -13.94 -8.88
N LEU A 157 6.15 -12.64 -8.64
CA LEU A 157 4.93 -11.84 -8.62
C LEU A 157 4.25 -11.82 -9.98
N SER A 158 5.03 -11.85 -11.08
CA SER A 158 4.49 -11.92 -12.44
C SER A 158 3.82 -13.26 -12.70
N GLU A 159 4.45 -14.38 -12.31
CA GLU A 159 3.85 -15.71 -12.37
C GLU A 159 2.53 -15.77 -11.57
N SER A 160 2.57 -15.29 -10.31
CA SER A 160 1.41 -15.27 -9.41
C SER A 160 0.27 -14.40 -9.97
N ALA A 161 0.61 -13.23 -10.54
CA ALA A 161 -0.37 -12.34 -11.14
C ALA A 161 -1.01 -12.90 -12.41
N ALA A 162 -0.22 -13.53 -13.27
CA ALA A 162 -0.73 -14.21 -14.48
C ALA A 162 -1.66 -15.39 -14.12
N LEU A 163 -1.23 -16.25 -13.18
CA LEU A 163 -2.04 -17.36 -12.69
C LEU A 163 -3.37 -16.89 -12.11
N THR A 164 -3.32 -15.94 -11.17
CA THR A 164 -4.53 -15.46 -10.49
C THR A 164 -5.46 -14.69 -11.42
N SER A 165 -4.93 -14.03 -12.45
CA SER A 165 -5.73 -13.41 -13.50
C SER A 165 -6.53 -14.43 -14.30
N ARG A 166 -5.91 -15.56 -14.66
CA ARG A 166 -6.55 -16.68 -15.38
C ARG A 166 -7.60 -17.36 -14.52
N LEU A 167 -7.31 -17.65 -13.26
CA LEU A 167 -8.24 -18.29 -12.33
C LEU A 167 -9.45 -17.40 -12.05
N TYR A 168 -9.24 -16.11 -11.83
CA TYR A 168 -10.31 -15.13 -11.59
C TYR A 168 -11.29 -15.03 -12.77
N GLY A 169 -10.80 -15.13 -13.98
CA GLY A 169 -11.65 -15.11 -15.19
C GLY A 169 -12.66 -16.26 -15.25
N LYS A 170 -12.34 -17.39 -14.61
CA LYS A 170 -13.25 -18.56 -14.52
C LYS A 170 -14.23 -18.44 -13.36
N THR A 171 -13.75 -18.11 -12.16
CA THR A 171 -14.57 -18.11 -10.93
C THR A 171 -14.10 -16.98 -10.00
N PRO A 172 -14.74 -15.80 -9.96
CA PRO A 172 -14.26 -14.62 -9.23
C PRO A 172 -14.59 -14.66 -7.73
N VAL A 173 -14.21 -15.70 -7.02
CA VAL A 173 -14.49 -15.87 -5.57
C VAL A 173 -13.55 -15.08 -4.66
N LEU A 174 -12.33 -14.80 -5.13
CA LEU A 174 -11.28 -14.11 -4.38
C LEU A 174 -10.63 -13.03 -5.25
N SER A 175 -10.26 -11.88 -4.67
CA SER A 175 -9.58 -10.83 -5.44
C SER A 175 -8.18 -11.28 -5.87
N LYS A 176 -7.80 -10.96 -7.11
CA LYS A 176 -6.50 -11.32 -7.72
C LYS A 176 -5.32 -10.92 -6.83
N ARG A 177 -5.38 -9.73 -6.19
CA ARG A 177 -4.32 -9.25 -5.30
C ARG A 177 -4.14 -10.11 -4.05
N MET A 178 -5.25 -10.56 -3.42
CA MET A 178 -5.18 -11.42 -2.24
C MET A 178 -4.64 -12.80 -2.62
N ALA A 179 -5.11 -13.35 -3.73
CA ALA A 179 -4.65 -14.63 -4.25
C ALA A 179 -3.14 -14.61 -4.55
N ALA A 180 -2.66 -13.60 -5.27
CA ALA A 180 -1.23 -13.43 -5.55
C ALA A 180 -0.42 -13.24 -4.26
N ALA A 181 -0.90 -12.45 -3.30
CA ALA A 181 -0.24 -12.27 -2.01
C ALA A 181 -0.15 -13.58 -1.19
N LEU A 182 -1.17 -14.44 -1.23
CA LEU A 182 -1.13 -15.76 -0.58
C LEU A 182 -0.07 -16.67 -1.19
N ILE A 183 0.05 -16.69 -2.53
CA ILE A 183 1.12 -17.45 -3.19
C ILE A 183 2.48 -16.96 -2.72
N GLU A 184 2.70 -15.64 -2.68
CA GLU A 184 3.95 -15.04 -2.24
C GLU A 184 4.28 -15.32 -0.77
N ILE A 185 3.29 -15.35 0.10
CA ILE A 185 3.47 -15.66 1.54
C ILE A 185 3.79 -17.15 1.71
N GLY A 186 3.09 -18.03 1.02
CA GLY A 186 3.24 -19.48 1.17
C GLY A 186 4.46 -20.07 0.46
N ARG A 187 4.97 -19.39 -0.59
CA ARG A 187 6.03 -19.90 -1.47
C ARG A 187 7.34 -20.22 -0.76
N ASN A 188 7.72 -19.45 0.28
CA ASN A 188 8.95 -19.66 1.02
C ASN A 188 8.96 -21.02 1.75
N LYS A 189 7.79 -21.55 2.11
CA LYS A 189 7.65 -22.90 2.68
C LYS A 189 7.53 -23.96 1.59
N ASN A 190 6.62 -23.75 0.65
CA ASN A 190 6.41 -24.64 -0.50
C ASN A 190 5.62 -23.94 -1.59
N LYS A 191 6.28 -23.56 -2.70
CA LYS A 191 5.67 -22.86 -3.85
C LYS A 191 4.51 -23.67 -4.44
N GLN A 192 4.71 -24.96 -4.68
CA GLN A 192 3.70 -25.82 -5.31
C GLN A 192 2.44 -25.93 -4.44
N LYS A 193 2.63 -26.10 -3.13
CA LYS A 193 1.52 -26.19 -2.17
C LYS A 193 0.76 -24.87 -2.04
N ALA A 194 1.46 -23.72 -2.09
CA ALA A 194 0.82 -22.41 -2.10
C ALA A 194 -0.02 -22.16 -3.37
N VAL A 195 0.54 -22.51 -4.53
CA VAL A 195 -0.17 -22.43 -5.82
C VAL A 195 -1.39 -23.36 -5.80
N LEU A 196 -1.24 -24.61 -5.33
CA LEU A 196 -2.35 -25.55 -5.26
C LEU A 196 -3.46 -25.07 -4.32
N PHE A 197 -3.11 -24.54 -3.15
CA PHE A 197 -4.08 -23.96 -2.23
C PHE A 197 -4.93 -22.88 -2.91
N VAL A 198 -4.28 -21.92 -3.56
CA VAL A 198 -4.98 -20.82 -4.26
C VAL A 198 -5.80 -21.36 -5.44
N THR A 199 -5.29 -22.29 -6.22
CA THR A 199 -6.04 -22.91 -7.34
C THR A 199 -7.31 -23.58 -6.82
N ARG A 200 -7.25 -24.32 -5.71
CA ARG A 200 -8.43 -24.93 -5.09
C ARG A 200 -9.48 -23.93 -4.60
N LEU A 201 -9.05 -22.76 -4.13
CA LEU A 201 -9.99 -21.70 -3.76
C LEU A 201 -10.84 -21.24 -4.97
N TYR A 202 -10.29 -21.26 -6.17
CA TYR A 202 -10.99 -20.83 -7.38
C TYR A 202 -11.75 -21.99 -8.08
N GLU A 203 -11.07 -23.09 -8.31
CA GLU A 203 -11.59 -24.21 -9.11
C GLU A 203 -12.34 -25.25 -8.27
N GLY A 204 -12.10 -25.28 -6.97
CA GLY A 204 -12.60 -26.36 -6.10
C GLY A 204 -11.72 -27.60 -6.19
N GLY A 205 -12.28 -28.76 -5.83
CA GLY A 205 -11.56 -30.02 -5.76
C GLY A 205 -10.89 -30.25 -4.40
N GLY A 206 -10.61 -31.51 -4.06
CA GLY A 206 -10.06 -31.90 -2.77
C GLY A 206 -11.10 -31.80 -1.65
N GLU A 207 -12.04 -32.71 -1.61
CA GLU A 207 -13.04 -32.77 -0.56
C GLU A 207 -12.40 -32.85 0.83
N ASN A 208 -13.03 -32.17 1.79
CA ASN A 208 -12.69 -32.22 3.21
C ASN A 208 -11.32 -31.65 3.63
N ASP A 209 -10.72 -30.76 2.87
CA ASP A 209 -9.53 -30.02 3.31
C ASP A 209 -9.81 -28.54 3.66
N ALA A 210 -8.82 -27.85 4.23
CA ALA A 210 -8.96 -26.46 4.65
C ALA A 210 -9.18 -25.50 3.47
N ALA A 211 -8.74 -25.85 2.25
CA ALA A 211 -8.99 -25.04 1.06
C ALA A 211 -10.46 -25.12 0.63
N TYR A 212 -11.06 -26.31 0.71
CA TYR A 212 -12.48 -26.52 0.45
C TYR A 212 -13.34 -25.69 1.43
N ASP A 213 -13.11 -25.81 2.72
CA ASP A 213 -13.87 -25.08 3.75
C ASP A 213 -13.77 -23.55 3.54
N MET A 214 -12.58 -23.07 3.18
CA MET A 214 -12.37 -21.65 2.90
C MET A 214 -13.08 -21.20 1.62
N ARG A 215 -13.08 -22.01 0.57
CA ARG A 215 -13.78 -21.71 -0.67
C ARG A 215 -15.30 -21.59 -0.44
N GLU A 216 -15.91 -22.54 0.27
CA GLU A 216 -17.32 -22.45 0.63
C GLU A 216 -17.65 -21.16 1.38
N ARG A 217 -16.76 -20.74 2.29
CA ARG A 217 -16.91 -19.48 3.01
C ARG A 217 -16.80 -18.26 2.10
N LEU A 218 -15.88 -18.26 1.12
CA LEU A 218 -15.75 -17.19 0.13
C LEU A 218 -17.02 -17.07 -0.72
N ILE A 219 -17.60 -18.19 -1.17
CA ILE A 219 -18.85 -18.22 -1.94
C ILE A 219 -19.99 -17.64 -1.10
N LYS A 220 -20.17 -18.11 0.13
CA LYS A 220 -21.19 -17.58 1.06
C LYS A 220 -21.02 -16.09 1.31
N ASN A 221 -19.77 -15.62 1.53
CA ASN A 221 -19.50 -14.21 1.72
C ASN A 221 -19.79 -13.36 0.48
N SER A 222 -19.52 -13.89 -0.73
CA SER A 222 -19.82 -13.18 -1.99
C SER A 222 -21.32 -12.99 -2.22
N ALA A 223 -22.13 -13.97 -1.81
CA ALA A 223 -23.59 -13.94 -1.90
C ALA A 223 -24.27 -13.13 -0.77
N SER A 224 -23.54 -12.81 0.31
CA SER A 224 -24.09 -12.09 1.46
C SER A 224 -24.21 -10.58 1.19
N ASN A 225 -25.31 -9.98 1.68
CA ASN A 225 -25.49 -8.54 1.72
C ASN A 225 -24.54 -7.84 2.72
N SER A 226 -24.13 -8.54 3.79
CA SER A 226 -23.15 -8.09 4.77
C SER A 226 -21.80 -8.78 4.55
N LYS A 227 -20.96 -8.16 3.73
CA LYS A 227 -19.63 -8.71 3.41
C LYS A 227 -18.65 -8.51 4.56
N LEU A 228 -17.85 -9.52 4.83
CA LEU A 228 -16.76 -9.44 5.79
C LEU A 228 -15.73 -8.37 5.37
N ASN A 229 -15.14 -7.70 6.36
CA ASN A 229 -14.03 -6.79 6.13
C ASN A 229 -12.88 -7.53 5.42
N GLN A 230 -12.25 -6.86 4.43
CA GLN A 230 -11.18 -7.46 3.63
C GLN A 230 -9.96 -7.88 4.45
N SER A 231 -9.63 -7.14 5.53
CA SER A 231 -8.52 -7.51 6.40
C SER A 231 -8.86 -8.74 7.23
N TYR A 232 -10.08 -8.84 7.75
CA TYR A 232 -10.57 -10.03 8.43
C TYR A 232 -10.56 -11.25 7.50
N MET A 233 -11.07 -11.10 6.28
CA MET A 233 -11.05 -12.14 5.26
C MET A 233 -9.64 -12.60 4.94
N PHE A 234 -8.68 -11.67 4.82
CA PHE A 234 -7.28 -12.01 4.59
C PHE A 234 -6.69 -12.81 5.76
N GLY A 235 -7.02 -12.45 7.00
CA GLY A 235 -6.61 -13.24 8.17
C GLY A 235 -7.18 -14.66 8.17
N LEU A 236 -8.45 -14.84 7.77
CA LEU A 236 -9.03 -16.17 7.62
C LEU A 236 -8.33 -17.01 6.55
N LEU A 237 -7.98 -16.38 5.42
CA LEU A 237 -7.21 -17.01 4.35
C LEU A 237 -5.83 -17.49 4.83
N ILE A 238 -5.12 -16.67 5.63
CA ILE A 238 -3.83 -17.05 6.23
C ILE A 238 -4.01 -18.24 7.18
N LYS A 239 -5.02 -18.24 8.06
CA LYS A 239 -5.32 -19.38 8.96
C LYS A 239 -5.62 -20.65 8.16
N SER A 240 -6.48 -20.53 7.15
CA SER A 240 -6.84 -21.67 6.30
C SER A 240 -5.62 -22.23 5.54
N MET A 241 -4.78 -21.35 4.97
CA MET A 241 -3.56 -21.76 4.30
C MET A 241 -2.60 -22.50 5.26
N LYS A 242 -2.46 -22.02 6.51
CA LYS A 242 -1.66 -22.69 7.55
C LYS A 242 -2.18 -24.10 7.83
N SER A 243 -3.49 -24.26 8.03
CA SER A 243 -4.12 -25.58 8.21
C SER A 243 -3.92 -26.48 7.00
N TYR A 244 -4.09 -25.96 5.79
CA TYR A 244 -3.85 -26.69 4.55
C TYR A 244 -2.40 -27.20 4.43
N PHE A 245 -1.42 -26.35 4.80
CA PHE A 245 0.00 -26.75 4.79
C PHE A 245 0.31 -27.83 5.83
N ASN A 246 -0.36 -27.81 6.96
CA ASN A 246 -0.20 -28.81 8.02
C ASN A 246 -1.01 -30.10 7.79
N GLY A 247 -1.83 -30.15 6.73
CA GLY A 247 -2.73 -31.28 6.50
C GLY A 247 -3.86 -31.39 7.54
N THR A 248 -4.18 -30.30 8.22
CA THR A 248 -5.24 -30.24 9.25
C THR A 248 -6.49 -29.55 8.72
N ARG A 249 -7.64 -29.89 9.28
CA ARG A 249 -8.91 -29.23 8.99
C ARG A 249 -9.33 -28.39 10.20
N THR A 250 -9.75 -27.17 9.98
CA THR A 250 -10.21 -26.28 11.05
C THR A 250 -11.74 -26.32 11.11
N GLY A 251 -12.32 -26.84 12.17
CA GLY A 251 -13.79 -26.95 12.31
C GLY A 251 -14.50 -25.60 12.32
N VAL A 252 -13.92 -24.58 12.99
CA VAL A 252 -14.45 -23.21 12.99
C VAL A 252 -13.34 -22.24 12.64
N LEU A 253 -13.42 -21.69 11.43
CA LEU A 253 -12.46 -20.70 10.95
C LEU A 253 -12.91 -19.28 11.35
N LYS A 254 -12.37 -18.75 12.45
CA LYS A 254 -12.65 -17.38 12.95
C LYS A 254 -11.38 -16.75 13.51
N ILE A 255 -11.38 -15.43 13.61
CA ILE A 255 -10.42 -14.66 14.39
C ILE A 255 -11.22 -14.10 15.57
N THR A 256 -10.82 -14.43 16.80
CA THR A 256 -11.49 -13.99 18.02
C THR A 256 -11.08 -12.57 18.40
N ASP A 257 -11.93 -11.87 19.13
CA ASP A 257 -11.60 -10.52 19.64
C ASP A 257 -10.34 -10.60 20.51
N GLY A 258 -9.42 -9.65 20.29
CA GLY A 258 -8.12 -9.63 20.95
C GLY A 258 -7.05 -10.56 20.35
N GLU A 259 -7.41 -11.44 19.40
CA GLU A 259 -6.44 -12.30 18.74
C GLU A 259 -5.52 -11.48 17.83
N LYS A 260 -4.21 -11.75 17.91
CA LYS A 260 -3.24 -11.17 16.97
C LYS A 260 -3.57 -11.61 15.54
N PHE A 261 -3.23 -10.73 14.57
CA PHE A 261 -3.39 -11.10 13.16
C PHE A 261 -2.61 -12.38 12.84
N PRO A 262 -3.22 -13.37 12.16
CA PRO A 262 -2.58 -14.65 11.91
C PRO A 262 -1.27 -14.53 11.12
N THR A 263 -0.26 -15.30 11.54
CA THR A 263 1.03 -15.43 10.84
C THR A 263 1.16 -16.80 10.19
N PHE A 264 1.92 -16.84 9.10
CA PHE A 264 2.21 -18.03 8.31
C PHE A 264 3.68 -18.44 8.49
N ASP A 265 4.07 -18.66 9.73
CA ASP A 265 5.44 -19.09 10.09
C ASP A 265 5.53 -20.60 10.16
#